data_ce91be6abf3e0cf0c711f1cecfa4c704
#
_entry.id   ce91be6abf3e0cf0c711f1cecfa4c704
#
_cell.length_a   1.000
_cell.length_b   1.000
_cell.length_c   1.000
_cell.angle_alpha   90.00
_cell.angle_beta   90.00
_cell.angle_gamma   90.00
#
_symmetry.space_group_name_H-M   'P 1'
#
loop_
_entity.id
_entity.type
_entity.pdbx_description
1 polymer ?
#
loop_
_entity_poly.entity_id
_entity_poly.type
_entity_poly.pdbx_seq_one_letter_code
_entity_poly.pdbx_strand_id
1 'polypeptide(L)'
;MRIYEGSPREDFEEVFRSIGAFLDQRGMKEILLAEAPDGFIVQGLVTSVSNSTSDLMGTVVKETLTFLDDDIARFMEEAIARRGQGEPPPDAGEAGYYETAFRVLGRYMDEQRPRDVFFFEQEGSFVLRLLPMGTSGNRHILAEFTREDIADMIARAPTLRYPPAKTGAKTTAGR
;
A
#
# COMPACT_ATOMS: atom_id res chain seq x y z
N MET A 1 17.21 -22.82 3.76
CA MET A 1 15.98 -21.99 3.77
C MET A 1 16.22 -20.91 4.83
N ARG A 2 16.51 -19.68 4.42
CA ARG A 2 16.63 -18.56 5.37
C ARG A 2 15.20 -18.19 5.77
N ILE A 3 14.90 -18.32 7.05
CA ILE A 3 13.71 -17.74 7.62
C ILE A 3 14.02 -16.25 7.72
N TYR A 4 13.31 -15.43 6.96
CA TYR A 4 13.43 -14.00 7.03
C TYR A 4 12.85 -13.55 8.38
N GLU A 5 13.72 -13.07 9.26
CA GLU A 5 13.32 -12.33 10.47
C GLU A 5 13.32 -10.85 10.10
N GLY A 6 12.22 -10.42 9.45
CA GLY A 6 12.01 -9.00 9.20
C GLY A 6 11.95 -8.24 10.51
N SER A 7 12.56 -7.08 10.55
CA SER A 7 12.28 -6.13 11.63
C SER A 7 10.81 -5.78 11.57
N PRO A 8 10.08 -5.73 12.70
CA PRO A 8 8.68 -5.34 12.69
C PRO A 8 8.57 -3.93 12.13
N ARG A 9 7.82 -3.77 11.06
CA ARG A 9 7.43 -2.45 10.56
C ARG A 9 6.29 -1.92 11.43
N GLU A 10 6.31 -0.64 11.67
CA GLU A 10 5.25 0.08 12.39
C GLU A 10 4.64 1.18 11.49
N ASP A 11 4.88 1.10 10.18
CA ASP A 11 4.53 2.12 9.20
C ASP A 11 3.77 1.56 7.99
N PHE A 12 3.13 0.40 8.15
CA PHE A 12 2.37 -0.26 7.08
C PHE A 12 1.28 0.65 6.50
N GLU A 13 0.62 1.46 7.32
CA GLU A 13 -0.42 2.39 6.85
C GLU A 13 0.12 3.33 5.76
N GLU A 14 1.27 3.97 5.97
CA GLU A 14 1.85 4.90 5.01
C GLU A 14 2.57 4.19 3.85
N VAL A 15 3.25 3.09 4.12
CA VAL A 15 3.91 2.28 3.10
C VAL A 15 2.89 1.75 2.10
N PHE A 16 1.84 1.10 2.58
CA PHE A 16 0.81 0.52 1.72
C PHE A 16 0.02 1.59 0.98
N ARG A 17 -0.27 2.70 1.63
CA ARG A 17 -0.88 3.84 0.98
C ARG A 17 -0.05 4.33 -0.22
N SER A 18 1.26 4.47 -0.04
CA SER A 18 2.16 4.94 -1.10
C SER A 18 2.26 3.93 -2.24
N ILE A 19 2.32 2.64 -1.94
CA ILE A 19 2.25 1.58 -2.95
C ILE A 19 0.91 1.64 -3.68
N GLY A 20 -0.20 1.74 -2.95
CA GLY A 20 -1.54 1.84 -3.53
C GLY A 20 -1.69 3.03 -4.49
N ALA A 21 -1.19 4.21 -4.11
CA ALA A 21 -1.17 5.38 -4.98
C ALA A 21 -0.41 5.14 -6.28
N PHE A 22 0.73 4.44 -6.21
CA PHE A 22 1.49 4.06 -7.39
C PHE A 22 0.72 3.09 -8.28
N LEU A 23 0.05 2.09 -7.69
CA LEU A 23 -0.75 1.11 -8.44
C LEU A 23 -1.94 1.76 -9.15
N ASP A 24 -2.60 2.72 -8.49
CA ASP A 24 -3.67 3.51 -9.11
C ASP A 24 -3.17 4.31 -10.31
N GLN A 25 -2.03 4.99 -10.18
CA GLN A 25 -1.42 5.75 -11.27
C GLN A 25 -1.02 4.84 -12.44
N ARG A 26 -0.59 3.63 -12.14
CA ARG A 26 -0.21 2.62 -13.13
C ARG A 26 -1.41 1.95 -13.79
N GLY A 27 -2.60 2.05 -13.19
CA GLY A 27 -3.80 1.35 -13.63
C GLY A 27 -3.73 -0.15 -13.43
N MET A 28 -2.96 -0.59 -12.44
CA MET A 28 -2.85 -2.01 -12.08
C MET A 28 -4.11 -2.51 -11.40
N LYS A 29 -4.41 -3.80 -11.63
CA LYS A 29 -5.57 -4.51 -11.03
C LYS A 29 -5.18 -5.95 -10.72
N GLU A 30 -6.02 -6.63 -9.94
CA GLU A 30 -5.79 -8.03 -9.53
C GLU A 30 -4.43 -8.23 -8.86
N ILE A 31 -4.24 -7.51 -7.78
CA ILE A 31 -2.95 -7.35 -7.12
C ILE A 31 -2.62 -8.58 -6.25
N LEU A 32 -1.37 -9.02 -6.38
CA LEU A 32 -0.72 -9.90 -5.42
C LEU A 32 0.49 -9.16 -4.86
N LEU A 33 0.63 -9.13 -3.54
CA LEU A 33 1.74 -8.49 -2.86
C LEU A 33 2.36 -9.45 -1.84
N ALA A 34 3.68 -9.48 -1.83
CA ALA A 34 4.46 -10.23 -0.87
C ALA A 34 5.58 -9.37 -0.30
N GLU A 35 5.80 -9.46 1.00
CA GLU A 35 6.96 -8.86 1.64
C GLU A 35 8.23 -9.61 1.22
N ALA A 36 9.30 -8.85 0.97
CA ALA A 36 10.62 -9.33 0.62
C ALA A 36 11.65 -8.75 1.62
N PRO A 37 12.85 -9.31 1.71
CA PRO A 37 13.86 -8.84 2.66
C PRO A 37 14.13 -7.34 2.63
N ASP A 38 14.08 -6.73 1.45
CA ASP A 38 14.47 -5.35 1.22
C ASP A 38 13.29 -4.50 0.69
N GLY A 39 12.04 -4.93 0.95
CA GLY A 39 10.85 -4.22 0.49
C GLY A 39 9.67 -5.12 0.15
N PHE A 40 9.01 -4.86 -0.98
CA PHE A 40 7.83 -5.60 -1.42
C PHE A 40 7.90 -5.98 -2.89
N ILE A 41 7.38 -7.14 -3.21
CA ILE A 41 7.13 -7.56 -4.59
C ILE A 41 5.63 -7.46 -4.85
N VAL A 42 5.26 -6.75 -5.90
CA VAL A 42 3.87 -6.59 -6.33
C VAL A 42 3.71 -7.13 -7.73
N GLN A 43 2.68 -7.92 -7.93
CA GLN A 43 2.31 -8.45 -9.23
C GLN A 43 0.86 -8.08 -9.52
N GLY A 44 0.57 -7.68 -10.75
CA GLY A 44 -0.79 -7.32 -11.14
C GLY A 44 -0.97 -7.30 -12.65
N LEU A 45 -2.18 -6.98 -13.08
CA LEU A 45 -2.55 -6.86 -14.47
C LEU A 45 -2.63 -5.39 -14.87
N VAL A 46 -2.05 -5.05 -16.03
CA VAL A 46 -2.10 -3.71 -16.62
C VAL A 46 -2.68 -3.82 -18.03
N THR A 47 -3.56 -2.90 -18.37
CA THR A 47 -4.06 -2.80 -19.75
C THR A 47 -3.09 -1.96 -20.56
N SER A 48 -2.38 -2.58 -21.50
CA SER A 48 -1.54 -1.89 -22.46
C SER A 48 -2.37 -1.52 -23.69
N VAL A 49 -2.50 -0.22 -23.97
CA VAL A 49 -3.13 0.25 -25.20
C VAL A 49 -2.04 0.31 -26.28
N SER A 50 -2.12 -0.59 -27.25
CA SER A 50 -1.25 -0.52 -28.44
C SER A 50 -1.72 0.64 -29.32
N ASN A 51 -0.83 1.55 -29.67
CA ASN A 51 -1.09 2.68 -30.59
C ASN A 51 -1.21 2.25 -32.05
N SER A 52 -1.32 0.97 -32.36
CA SER A 52 -1.56 0.51 -33.72
C SER A 52 -3.04 0.71 -34.06
N THR A 53 -3.28 1.44 -35.12
CA THR A 53 -4.60 1.90 -35.62
C THR A 53 -5.58 0.80 -35.99
N SER A 54 -5.28 -0.46 -35.79
CA SER A 54 -6.14 -1.60 -36.16
C SER A 54 -6.73 -2.40 -35.01
N ASP A 55 -6.25 -2.23 -33.74
CA ASP A 55 -6.76 -2.94 -32.57
C ASP A 55 -7.18 -1.98 -31.47
N LEU A 56 -8.47 -1.69 -31.42
CA LEU A 56 -9.12 -0.97 -30.32
C LEU A 56 -9.22 -1.81 -29.03
N MET A 57 -8.68 -3.02 -29.02
CA MET A 57 -8.64 -3.89 -27.85
C MET A 57 -7.29 -3.76 -27.15
N GLY A 58 -7.29 -3.15 -25.95
CA GLY A 58 -6.11 -3.16 -25.09
C GLY A 58 -5.72 -4.60 -24.72
N THR A 59 -4.42 -4.89 -24.79
CA THR A 59 -3.89 -6.17 -24.31
C THR A 59 -3.67 -6.11 -22.81
N VAL A 60 -4.21 -7.08 -22.09
CA VAL A 60 -3.93 -7.24 -20.66
C VAL A 60 -2.58 -7.92 -20.49
N VAL A 61 -1.68 -7.29 -19.77
CA VAL A 61 -0.31 -7.77 -19.51
C VAL A 61 -0.10 -7.93 -18.02
N LYS A 62 0.50 -9.04 -17.63
CA LYS A 62 0.96 -9.25 -16.27
C LYS A 62 2.27 -8.49 -16.04
N GLU A 63 2.31 -7.65 -15.04
CA GLU A 63 3.49 -6.88 -14.64
C GLU A 63 3.91 -7.28 -13.22
N THR A 64 5.22 -7.34 -12.99
CA THR A 64 5.79 -7.55 -11.67
C THR A 64 6.70 -6.38 -11.34
N LEU A 65 6.45 -5.77 -10.18
CA LEU A 65 7.20 -4.63 -9.66
C LEU A 65 7.88 -5.03 -8.37
N THR A 66 9.06 -4.51 -8.16
CA THR A 66 9.77 -4.61 -6.88
C THR A 66 9.91 -3.21 -6.31
N PHE A 67 9.39 -3.02 -5.11
CA PHE A 67 9.52 -1.79 -4.35
C PHE A 67 10.59 -2.01 -3.28
N LEU A 68 11.76 -1.45 -3.47
CA LEU A 68 12.82 -1.47 -2.46
C LEU A 68 12.49 -0.47 -1.34
N ASP A 69 13.04 -0.69 -0.16
CA ASP A 69 12.82 0.21 0.99
C ASP A 69 13.20 1.66 0.67
N ASP A 70 14.25 1.89 -0.10
CA ASP A 70 14.66 3.23 -0.54
C ASP A 70 13.65 3.86 -1.52
N ASP A 71 13.06 3.07 -2.41
CA ASP A 71 11.99 3.53 -3.31
C ASP A 71 10.74 3.89 -2.53
N ILE A 72 10.38 3.06 -1.55
CA ILE A 72 9.23 3.30 -0.67
C ILE A 72 9.43 4.59 0.11
N ALA A 73 10.60 4.80 0.70
CA ALA A 73 10.92 6.04 1.43
C ALA A 73 10.75 7.27 0.53
N ARG A 74 11.25 7.22 -0.70
CA ARG A 74 11.07 8.29 -1.68
C ARG A 74 9.61 8.52 -2.03
N PHE A 75 8.82 7.48 -2.29
CA PHE A 75 7.40 7.60 -2.59
C PHE A 75 6.61 8.18 -1.42
N MET A 76 6.97 7.81 -0.19
CA MET A 76 6.38 8.39 1.01
C MET A 76 6.67 9.88 1.14
N GLU A 77 7.90 10.30 0.89
CA GLU A 77 8.29 11.73 0.90
C GLU A 77 7.53 12.51 -0.18
N GLU A 78 7.46 12.00 -1.40
CA GLU A 78 6.70 12.61 -2.51
C GLU A 78 5.20 12.71 -2.19
N ALA A 79 4.62 11.66 -1.60
CA ALA A 79 3.22 11.66 -1.19
C ALA A 79 2.94 12.67 -0.07
N ILE A 80 3.84 12.79 0.91
CA ILE A 80 3.74 13.79 1.98
C ILE A 80 3.85 15.21 1.40
N ALA A 81 4.77 15.44 0.46
CA ALA A 81 4.94 16.73 -0.18
C ALA A 81 3.69 17.15 -0.96
N ARG A 82 3.10 16.24 -1.75
CA ARG A 82 1.84 16.49 -2.48
C ARG A 82 0.69 16.82 -1.54
N ARG A 83 0.54 16.08 -0.47
CA ARG A 83 -0.49 16.31 0.56
C ARG A 83 -0.31 17.65 1.26
N GLY A 84 0.92 18.07 1.50
CA GLY A 84 1.24 19.39 2.08
C GLY A 84 0.87 20.55 1.17
N GLN A 85 0.67 20.30 -0.13
CA GLN A 85 0.22 21.30 -1.12
C GLN A 85 -1.31 21.39 -1.23
N GLY A 86 -2.03 20.63 -0.40
CA GLY A 86 -3.50 20.70 -0.35
C GLY A 86 -4.20 19.89 -1.43
N GLU A 87 -3.51 18.96 -2.09
CA GLU A 87 -4.19 18.00 -2.97
C GLU A 87 -5.12 17.12 -2.12
N PRO A 88 -6.41 17.10 -2.43
CA PRO A 88 -7.33 16.21 -1.73
C PRO A 88 -6.89 14.76 -1.96
N PRO A 89 -7.08 13.87 -0.97
CA PRO A 89 -6.92 12.45 -1.22
C PRO A 89 -7.87 12.07 -2.37
N PRO A 90 -7.43 11.23 -3.32
CA PRO A 90 -8.33 10.78 -4.36
C PRO A 90 -9.55 10.15 -3.69
N ASP A 91 -10.74 10.61 -4.10
CA ASP A 91 -11.98 9.99 -3.66
C ASP A 91 -11.90 8.48 -3.92
N ALA A 92 -12.56 7.68 -3.09
CA ALA A 92 -12.63 6.22 -3.21
C ALA A 92 -13.36 5.73 -4.50
N GLY A 93 -13.40 6.60 -5.52
CA GLY A 93 -13.81 6.29 -6.88
C GLY A 93 -12.74 5.47 -7.61
N GLU A 94 -12.99 5.14 -8.86
CA GLU A 94 -12.14 4.24 -9.66
C GLU A 94 -10.67 4.68 -9.76
N ALA A 95 -10.37 5.97 -9.66
CA ALA A 95 -9.03 6.54 -9.67
C ALA A 95 -8.56 6.88 -8.25
N GLY A 96 -8.07 5.93 -7.50
CA GLY A 96 -7.56 6.13 -6.13
C GLY A 96 -8.03 5.07 -5.16
N TYR A 97 -8.63 4.02 -5.68
CA TYR A 97 -9.16 2.92 -4.87
C TYR A 97 -8.07 2.21 -4.07
N TYR A 98 -6.94 1.87 -4.71
CA TYR A 98 -5.86 1.16 -4.01
C TYR A 98 -5.17 2.04 -2.98
N GLU A 99 -4.97 3.32 -3.22
CA GLU A 99 -4.39 4.21 -2.22
C GLU A 99 -5.18 4.16 -0.91
N THR A 100 -6.51 4.26 -1.02
CA THR A 100 -7.39 4.29 0.15
C THR A 100 -7.57 2.92 0.78
N ALA A 101 -7.78 1.89 -0.02
CA ALA A 101 -7.93 0.50 0.45
C ALA A 101 -6.65 0.00 1.13
N PHE A 102 -5.51 0.18 0.51
CA PHE A 102 -4.22 -0.25 1.05
C PHE A 102 -3.88 0.48 2.34
N ARG A 103 -4.24 1.75 2.45
CA ARG A 103 -4.06 2.51 3.67
C ARG A 103 -4.79 1.87 4.85
N VAL A 104 -6.08 1.55 4.72
CA VAL A 104 -6.83 0.95 5.83
C VAL A 104 -6.38 -0.47 6.13
N LEU A 105 -5.96 -1.23 5.11
CA LEU A 105 -5.33 -2.54 5.28
C LEU A 105 -3.97 -2.42 6.00
N GLY A 106 -3.14 -1.44 5.62
CA GLY A 106 -1.87 -1.16 6.29
C GLY A 106 -2.08 -0.81 7.76
N ARG A 107 -3.09 -0.01 8.09
CA ARG A 107 -3.45 0.27 9.48
C ARG A 107 -3.84 -1.00 10.24
N TYR A 108 -4.64 -1.87 9.64
CA TYR A 108 -4.95 -3.18 10.23
C TYR A 108 -3.67 -3.99 10.50
N MET A 109 -2.71 -3.97 9.56
CA MET A 109 -1.42 -4.64 9.73
C MET A 109 -0.61 -4.04 10.89
N ASP A 110 -0.57 -2.71 11.03
CA ASP A 110 0.10 -2.04 12.16
C ASP A 110 -0.49 -2.48 13.50
N GLU A 111 -1.81 -2.67 13.57
CA GLU A 111 -2.48 -3.18 14.77
C GLU A 111 -2.11 -4.65 15.08
N GLN A 112 -1.92 -5.48 14.03
CA GLN A 112 -1.57 -6.90 14.17
C GLN A 112 -0.06 -7.13 14.36
N ARG A 113 0.78 -6.15 14.04
CA ARG A 113 2.26 -6.21 14.12
C ARG A 113 2.84 -7.47 13.46
N PRO A 114 2.60 -7.70 12.19
CA PRO A 114 3.10 -8.87 11.51
C PRO A 114 4.61 -8.75 11.25
N ARG A 115 5.28 -9.90 11.19
CA ARG A 115 6.68 -10.04 10.74
C ARG A 115 6.79 -10.51 9.29
N ASP A 116 5.68 -10.87 8.68
CA ASP A 116 5.58 -11.30 7.30
C ASP A 116 4.17 -11.01 6.78
N VAL A 117 4.10 -10.44 5.59
CA VAL A 117 2.86 -10.00 4.95
C VAL A 117 2.79 -10.59 3.56
N PHE A 118 1.68 -11.23 3.29
CA PHE A 118 1.30 -11.66 1.97
C PHE A 118 -0.18 -11.36 1.77
N PHE A 119 -0.53 -10.70 0.67
CA PHE A 119 -1.92 -10.56 0.32
C PHE A 119 -2.16 -10.62 -1.19
N PHE A 120 -3.38 -10.92 -1.56
CA PHE A 120 -3.83 -10.90 -2.93
C PHE A 120 -5.28 -10.43 -3.03
N GLU A 121 -5.58 -9.81 -4.15
CA GLU A 121 -6.93 -9.44 -4.53
C GLU A 121 -7.57 -10.59 -5.32
N GLN A 122 -8.79 -10.95 -4.94
CA GLN A 122 -9.60 -11.95 -5.63
C GLN A 122 -11.04 -11.44 -5.74
N GLU A 123 -11.53 -11.28 -6.96
CA GLU A 123 -12.93 -10.89 -7.24
C GLU A 123 -13.40 -9.65 -6.45
N GLY A 124 -12.49 -8.72 -6.22
CA GLY A 124 -12.75 -7.49 -5.47
C GLY A 124 -12.67 -7.60 -3.94
N SER A 125 -12.32 -8.77 -3.41
CA SER A 125 -11.95 -8.97 -2.01
C SER A 125 -10.44 -9.00 -1.86
N PHE A 126 -9.94 -8.61 -0.68
CA PHE A 126 -8.52 -8.76 -0.31
C PHE A 126 -8.37 -9.87 0.71
N VAL A 127 -7.49 -10.82 0.42
CA VAL A 127 -7.14 -11.90 1.34
C VAL A 127 -5.73 -11.65 1.86
N LEU A 128 -5.61 -11.44 3.17
CA LEU A 128 -4.36 -11.18 3.87
C LEU A 128 -3.92 -12.42 4.63
N ARG A 129 -2.65 -12.77 4.48
CA ARG A 129 -1.97 -13.73 5.35
C ARG A 129 -0.88 -13.01 6.11
N LEU A 130 -1.02 -12.96 7.42
CA LEU A 130 -0.09 -12.30 8.31
C LEU A 130 0.54 -13.32 9.26
N LEU A 131 1.82 -13.15 9.54
CA LEU A 131 2.53 -13.91 10.57
C LEU A 131 2.84 -12.97 11.73
N PRO A 132 2.05 -13.02 12.84
CA PRO A 132 2.25 -12.10 13.96
C PRO A 132 3.57 -12.33 14.68
N MET A 133 4.09 -11.25 15.30
CA MET A 133 5.25 -11.33 16.19
C MET A 133 4.94 -12.14 17.45
N GLY A 134 5.94 -12.89 17.95
CA GLY A 134 5.85 -13.53 19.27
C GLY A 134 4.99 -14.79 19.36
N THR A 135 4.40 -15.26 18.27
CA THR A 135 3.70 -16.54 18.26
C THR A 135 4.69 -17.68 18.10
N SER A 136 4.85 -18.49 19.16
CA SER A 136 5.55 -19.77 19.05
C SER A 136 4.72 -20.73 18.20
N GLY A 137 5.15 -20.93 16.97
CA GLY A 137 4.49 -21.79 15.99
C GLY A 137 4.00 -21.01 14.75
N ASN A 138 3.76 -21.75 13.68
CA ASN A 138 3.32 -21.19 12.39
C ASN A 138 1.83 -20.80 12.39
N ARG A 139 1.38 -20.03 13.37
CA ARG A 139 0.01 -19.52 13.38
C ARG A 139 -0.07 -18.26 12.52
N HIS A 140 -0.53 -18.46 11.30
CA HIS A 140 -0.89 -17.35 10.43
C HIS A 140 -2.27 -16.80 10.81
N ILE A 141 -2.43 -15.48 10.71
CA ILE A 141 -3.74 -14.86 10.62
C ILE A 141 -4.11 -14.86 9.13
N LEU A 142 -5.25 -15.41 8.81
CA LEU A 142 -5.86 -15.30 7.50
C LEU A 142 -7.10 -14.43 7.66
N ALA A 143 -7.10 -13.28 7.00
CA ALA A 143 -8.20 -12.34 7.03
C ALA A 143 -8.65 -12.04 5.59
N GLU A 144 -9.96 -12.04 5.37
CA GLU A 144 -10.57 -11.66 4.11
C GLU A 144 -11.38 -10.40 4.32
N PHE A 145 -11.22 -9.43 3.43
CA PHE A 145 -11.92 -8.14 3.43
C PHE A 145 -12.65 -7.96 2.11
N THR A 146 -13.96 -7.94 2.16
CA THR A 146 -14.78 -7.61 1.00
C THR A 146 -14.69 -6.12 0.67
N ARG A 147 -15.21 -5.69 -0.48
CA ARG A 147 -15.32 -4.26 -0.80
C ARG A 147 -16.14 -3.49 0.23
N GLU A 148 -17.17 -4.12 0.79
CA GLU A 148 -18.03 -3.53 1.82
C GLU A 148 -17.24 -3.37 3.13
N ASP A 149 -16.46 -4.37 3.53
CA ASP A 149 -15.57 -4.26 4.69
C ASP A 149 -14.56 -3.11 4.53
N ILE A 150 -13.95 -2.99 3.36
CA ILE A 150 -13.02 -1.89 3.05
C ILE A 150 -13.73 -0.54 3.12
N ALA A 151 -14.91 -0.41 2.54
CA ALA A 151 -15.70 0.82 2.60
C ALA A 151 -16.06 1.18 4.06
N ASP A 152 -16.43 0.21 4.86
CA ASP A 152 -16.70 0.37 6.29
C ASP A 152 -15.43 0.79 7.07
N MET A 153 -14.30 0.19 6.76
CA MET A 153 -13.01 0.56 7.38
C MET A 153 -12.64 2.01 7.02
N ILE A 154 -12.83 2.41 5.78
CA ILE A 154 -12.60 3.79 5.31
C ILE A 154 -13.53 4.76 6.04
N ALA A 155 -14.81 4.44 6.17
CA ALA A 155 -15.78 5.29 6.84
C ALA A 155 -15.51 5.44 8.35
N ARG A 156 -14.97 4.41 9.00
CA ARG A 156 -14.60 4.42 10.42
C ARG A 156 -13.21 5.00 10.66
N ALA A 157 -12.33 4.95 9.66
CA ALA A 157 -11.03 5.57 9.78
C ALA A 157 -11.26 7.08 9.96
N PRO A 158 -10.86 7.67 11.10
CA PRO A 158 -10.96 9.10 11.26
C PRO A 158 -10.26 9.72 10.07
N THR A 159 -10.86 10.76 9.51
CA THR A 159 -10.30 11.56 8.43
C THR A 159 -8.81 11.70 8.70
N LEU A 160 -7.97 11.26 7.76
CA LEU A 160 -6.53 11.38 7.89
C LEU A 160 -6.19 12.79 8.28
N ARG A 161 -5.96 13.01 9.54
CA ARG A 161 -5.19 14.17 9.93
C ARG A 161 -3.77 13.83 9.52
N TYR A 162 -3.34 14.40 8.40
CA TYR A 162 -1.93 14.45 8.10
C TYR A 162 -1.23 14.96 9.36
N PRO A 163 -0.17 14.32 9.86
CA PRO A 163 0.60 14.95 10.91
C PRO A 163 0.92 16.36 10.41
N PRO A 164 0.69 17.40 11.23
CA PRO A 164 1.01 18.75 10.82
C PRO A 164 2.45 18.73 10.32
N ALA A 165 2.70 19.34 9.18
CA ALA A 165 4.05 19.48 8.65
C ALA A 165 4.92 19.89 9.83
N LYS A 166 5.99 19.12 10.11
CA LYS A 166 6.92 19.46 11.19
C LYS A 166 7.44 20.85 10.83
N THR A 167 6.85 21.86 11.44
CA THR A 167 7.33 23.22 11.34
C THR A 167 8.75 23.18 11.84
N GLY A 168 9.70 23.34 10.92
CA GLY A 168 11.12 23.29 11.25
C GLY A 168 11.34 24.23 12.42
N ALA A 169 11.75 23.70 13.55
CA ALA A 169 12.21 24.50 14.67
C ALA A 169 13.37 25.33 14.12
N LYS A 170 13.12 26.62 13.91
CA LYS A 170 14.17 27.60 13.71
C LYS A 170 15.03 27.55 14.96
N THR A 171 16.12 26.82 14.88
CA THR A 171 17.22 26.99 15.84
C THR A 171 17.75 28.39 15.65
N THR A 172 17.22 29.32 16.41
CA THR A 172 17.87 30.61 16.63
C THR A 172 19.16 30.33 17.40
N ALA A 173 20.25 30.22 16.65
CA ALA A 173 21.58 30.36 17.23
C ALA A 173 21.67 31.80 17.74
N GLY A 174 21.45 31.96 19.04
CA GLY A 174 21.77 33.17 19.76
C GLY A 174 23.22 33.10 20.22
N ARG A 175 23.99 34.10 19.77
CA ARG A 175 25.23 34.64 20.32
C ARG A 175 26.20 33.72 21.07
#